data_1288898dc1c8c883b3751969364fedc6
#
_entry.id   1288898dc1c8c883b3751969364fedc6
#
_cell.length_a   1.000
_cell.length_b   1.000
_cell.length_c   1.000
_cell.angle_alpha   90.00
_cell.angle_beta   90.00
_cell.angle_gamma   90.00
#
_symmetry.space_group_name_H-M   'P 1'
#
loop_
_entity.id
_entity.type
_entity.pdbx_description
1 polymer ?
#
loop_
_entity_poly.entity_id
_entity_poly.type
_entity_poly.pdbx_seq_one_letter_code
_entity_poly.pdbx_strand_id
1 'polypeptide(L)'
;MKNKKIIIIVISIILILAISVGIGITIYFNNKPKNKPEDVLQTFASYINDKKYEDMYSLLSSKSKANISEEDFIKRNKNIYEGIEAENFSVDIQSIENENKLAKVTYKNSMDTMSGHVDFTNTVTLELNEEKEYKIDWTSNLIFPKLNTEDKVRVKTIEAKRGSILDRNGEYLATNGVASKIGLVPGKMSDNREEDIAKIAELLNMTSDGINSELSASYVKADTFVPLKTVGKNEMELKNKLLEIKGIKIIDADERIYPQGVSTSQLVGYIQPINAEELKEKAKDGYTSSSKIGKYGLERAYESTLRAVNGSEIYIEDANGNKKTSIAKQEQKDGQDVKLTIDSKLQQTVYEQFKDDKSAVVVMNPKTGEVLAL
;
A
#
# COMPACT_ATOMS: atom_id res chain seq x y z
N MET A 1 -78.90 50.39 5.16
CA MET A 1 -77.77 50.54 4.18
C MET A 1 -76.40 50.66 4.83
N LYS A 2 -76.21 51.32 5.99
CA LYS A 2 -74.93 51.56 6.66
C LYS A 2 -74.25 50.26 7.10
N ASN A 3 -75.02 49.30 7.68
CA ASN A 3 -74.44 48.00 8.19
C ASN A 3 -73.97 47.07 7.08
N LYS A 4 -74.56 47.07 5.87
CA LYS A 4 -74.06 46.28 4.74
C LYS A 4 -72.69 46.76 4.23
N LYS A 5 -72.46 48.07 4.23
CA LYS A 5 -71.15 48.65 3.82
C LYS A 5 -70.06 48.29 4.82
N ILE A 6 -70.34 48.32 6.13
CA ILE A 6 -69.39 47.91 7.18
C ILE A 6 -69.01 46.45 7.06
N ILE A 7 -70.00 45.55 6.83
CA ILE A 7 -69.74 44.11 6.65
C ILE A 7 -68.87 43.85 5.41
N ILE A 8 -69.12 44.53 4.30
CA ILE A 8 -68.28 44.41 3.08
C ILE A 8 -66.86 44.90 3.34
N ILE A 9 -66.66 45.97 4.07
CA ILE A 9 -65.35 46.49 4.42
C ILE A 9 -64.58 45.48 5.35
N VAL A 10 -65.25 44.91 6.34
CA VAL A 10 -64.67 43.90 7.24
C VAL A 10 -64.30 42.64 6.47
N ILE A 11 -65.15 42.16 5.57
CA ILE A 11 -64.82 40.97 4.74
C ILE A 11 -63.66 41.26 3.80
N SER A 12 -63.58 42.45 3.22
CA SER A 12 -62.43 42.86 2.35
C SER A 12 -61.13 42.93 3.13
N ILE A 13 -61.14 43.44 4.35
CA ILE A 13 -59.95 43.48 5.22
C ILE A 13 -59.47 42.07 5.59
N ILE A 14 -60.41 41.18 5.93
CA ILE A 14 -60.10 39.76 6.25
C ILE A 14 -59.52 39.06 5.02
N LEU A 15 -60.04 39.32 3.82
CA LEU A 15 -59.57 38.75 2.56
C LEU A 15 -58.14 39.23 2.23
N ILE A 16 -57.87 40.51 2.42
CA ILE A 16 -56.52 41.13 2.19
C ILE A 16 -55.53 40.53 3.19
N LEU A 17 -55.91 40.37 4.48
CA LEU A 17 -55.07 39.72 5.48
C LEU A 17 -54.82 38.25 5.15
N ALA A 18 -55.82 37.49 4.71
CA ALA A 18 -55.66 36.12 4.29
C ALA A 18 -54.73 35.97 3.08
N ILE A 19 -54.82 36.87 2.10
CA ILE A 19 -53.93 36.92 0.93
C ILE A 19 -52.50 37.30 1.34
N SER A 20 -52.31 38.30 2.21
CA SER A 20 -50.98 38.72 2.69
C SER A 20 -50.31 37.62 3.52
N VAL A 21 -51.07 36.90 4.37
CA VAL A 21 -50.57 35.72 5.09
C VAL A 21 -50.21 34.58 4.12
N GLY A 22 -51.04 34.31 3.11
CA GLY A 22 -50.77 33.32 2.06
C GLY A 22 -49.51 33.63 1.28
N ILE A 23 -49.34 34.90 0.88
CA ILE A 23 -48.10 35.39 0.20
C ILE A 23 -46.92 35.24 1.14
N GLY A 24 -47.04 35.61 2.41
CA GLY A 24 -45.97 35.50 3.41
C GLY A 24 -45.55 34.06 3.63
N ILE A 25 -46.49 33.11 3.70
CA ILE A 25 -46.22 31.69 3.81
C ILE A 25 -45.53 31.16 2.56
N THR A 26 -45.98 31.56 1.36
CA THR A 26 -45.38 31.12 0.10
C THR A 26 -43.96 31.66 -0.03
N ILE A 27 -43.70 32.91 0.32
CA ILE A 27 -42.34 33.50 0.33
C ILE A 27 -41.45 32.81 1.36
N TYR A 28 -41.99 32.46 2.55
CA TYR A 28 -41.27 31.78 3.59
C TYR A 28 -40.84 30.38 3.12
N PHE A 29 -41.75 29.58 2.53
CA PHE A 29 -41.43 28.23 2.04
C PHE A 29 -40.50 28.29 0.79
N ASN A 30 -40.69 29.23 -0.10
CA ASN A 30 -39.82 29.42 -1.27
C ASN A 30 -38.41 29.92 -0.91
N ASN A 31 -38.20 30.50 0.28
CA ASN A 31 -36.89 30.99 0.72
C ASN A 31 -36.13 29.98 1.59
N LYS A 32 -36.73 28.83 1.96
CA LYS A 32 -36.00 27.78 2.72
C LYS A 32 -35.00 27.08 1.82
N PRO A 33 -33.81 26.73 2.35
CA PRO A 33 -32.90 25.81 1.69
C PRO A 33 -33.58 24.45 1.42
N LYS A 34 -33.28 23.87 0.25
CA LYS A 34 -33.78 22.53 -0.14
C LYS A 34 -33.07 21.38 0.55
N ASN A 35 -31.82 21.60 0.97
CA ASN A 35 -30.99 20.67 1.71
C ASN A 35 -30.38 21.35 2.93
N LYS A 36 -29.76 20.59 3.80
CA LYS A 36 -29.03 21.12 4.96
C LYS A 36 -27.52 20.91 4.78
N PRO A 37 -26.69 21.78 5.35
CA PRO A 37 -25.22 21.62 5.28
C PRO A 37 -24.72 20.27 5.75
N GLU A 38 -25.31 19.76 6.86
CA GLU A 38 -24.97 18.44 7.40
C GLU A 38 -25.29 17.30 6.43
N ASP A 39 -26.45 17.34 5.77
CA ASP A 39 -26.89 16.31 4.82
C ASP A 39 -25.95 16.26 3.59
N VAL A 40 -25.49 17.43 3.13
CA VAL A 40 -24.53 17.53 2.01
C VAL A 40 -23.20 16.86 2.37
N LEU A 41 -22.69 17.10 3.58
CA LEU A 41 -21.44 16.49 4.02
C LEU A 41 -21.56 14.97 4.27
N GLN A 42 -22.68 14.51 4.79
CA GLN A 42 -22.96 13.08 4.93
C GLN A 42 -23.05 12.40 3.55
N THR A 43 -23.68 13.06 2.58
CA THR A 43 -23.74 12.57 1.19
C THR A 43 -22.35 12.54 0.56
N PHE A 44 -21.53 13.57 0.78
CA PHE A 44 -20.14 13.60 0.33
C PHE A 44 -19.32 12.42 0.90
N ALA A 45 -19.46 12.15 2.21
CA ALA A 45 -18.82 11.02 2.86
C ALA A 45 -19.28 9.66 2.30
N SER A 46 -20.58 9.51 2.03
CA SER A 46 -21.13 8.31 1.39
C SER A 46 -20.54 8.08 0.01
N TYR A 47 -20.39 9.13 -0.80
CA TYR A 47 -19.80 9.01 -2.13
C TYR A 47 -18.31 8.62 -2.11
N ILE A 48 -17.56 9.00 -1.07
CA ILE A 48 -16.19 8.50 -0.87
C ILE A 48 -16.19 6.99 -0.68
N ASN A 49 -17.05 6.47 0.24
CA ASN A 49 -17.18 5.04 0.51
C ASN A 49 -17.63 4.24 -0.72
N ASP A 50 -18.56 4.81 -1.50
CA ASP A 50 -19.10 4.19 -2.70
C ASP A 50 -18.19 4.37 -3.94
N LYS A 51 -17.07 5.12 -3.81
CA LYS A 51 -16.14 5.50 -4.89
C LYS A 51 -16.82 6.25 -6.05
N LYS A 52 -17.87 7.04 -5.72
CA LYS A 52 -18.68 7.83 -6.67
C LYS A 52 -18.11 9.24 -6.79
N TYR A 53 -16.91 9.36 -7.33
CA TYR A 53 -16.20 10.65 -7.38
C TYR A 53 -16.84 11.68 -8.33
N GLU A 54 -17.53 11.24 -9.38
CA GLU A 54 -18.34 12.07 -10.27
C GLU A 54 -19.51 12.72 -9.51
N ASP A 55 -20.21 11.91 -8.70
CA ASP A 55 -21.33 12.40 -7.89
C ASP A 55 -20.84 13.39 -6.80
N MET A 56 -19.63 13.16 -6.24
CA MET A 56 -18.98 14.12 -5.33
C MET A 56 -18.78 15.49 -5.97
N TYR A 57 -18.33 15.53 -7.25
CA TYR A 57 -18.13 16.78 -7.97
C TYR A 57 -19.42 17.57 -8.14
N SER A 58 -20.56 16.91 -8.26
CA SER A 58 -21.88 17.54 -8.35
C SER A 58 -22.25 18.39 -7.11
N LEU A 59 -21.69 18.02 -5.94
CA LEU A 59 -21.93 18.73 -4.67
C LEU A 59 -21.11 20.02 -4.52
N LEU A 60 -20.15 20.29 -5.40
CA LEU A 60 -19.26 21.45 -5.32
C LEU A 60 -19.96 22.76 -5.71
N SER A 61 -19.54 23.84 -5.08
CA SER A 61 -19.93 25.21 -5.44
C SER A 61 -19.39 25.60 -6.83
N SER A 62 -20.03 26.58 -7.47
CA SER A 62 -19.58 27.14 -8.76
C SER A 62 -18.15 27.70 -8.66
N LYS A 63 -17.79 28.27 -7.50
CA LYS A 63 -16.45 28.78 -7.21
C LYS A 63 -15.42 27.66 -7.21
N SER A 64 -15.73 26.52 -6.58
CA SER A 64 -14.84 25.35 -6.58
C SER A 64 -14.68 24.77 -7.97
N LYS A 65 -15.77 24.66 -8.74
CA LYS A 65 -15.75 24.16 -10.12
C LYS A 65 -14.97 25.08 -11.08
N ALA A 66 -14.86 26.36 -10.77
CA ALA A 66 -14.00 27.30 -11.53
C ALA A 66 -12.50 27.09 -11.24
N ASN A 67 -12.15 26.51 -10.08
CA ASN A 67 -10.76 26.32 -9.63
C ASN A 67 -10.20 24.91 -9.91
N ILE A 68 -11.06 23.92 -10.13
CA ILE A 68 -10.65 22.54 -10.45
C ILE A 68 -11.61 21.94 -11.47
N SER A 69 -11.07 21.33 -12.52
CA SER A 69 -11.87 20.59 -13.50
C SER A 69 -12.47 19.33 -12.87
N GLU A 70 -13.56 18.82 -13.46
CA GLU A 70 -14.16 17.57 -13.03
C GLU A 70 -13.17 16.41 -13.12
N GLU A 71 -12.44 16.32 -14.23
CA GLU A 71 -11.42 15.29 -14.44
C GLU A 71 -10.32 15.33 -13.37
N ASP A 72 -9.77 16.51 -13.06
CA ASP A 72 -8.72 16.65 -12.06
C ASP A 72 -9.23 16.36 -10.65
N PHE A 73 -10.46 16.79 -10.34
CA PHE A 73 -11.10 16.50 -9.06
C PHE A 73 -11.28 14.99 -8.85
N ILE A 74 -11.87 14.31 -9.84
CA ILE A 74 -12.09 12.85 -9.81
C ILE A 74 -10.76 12.12 -9.66
N LYS A 75 -9.80 12.43 -10.53
CA LYS A 75 -8.46 11.83 -10.53
C LYS A 75 -7.75 12.04 -9.20
N ARG A 76 -7.81 13.25 -8.64
CA ARG A 76 -7.16 13.56 -7.36
C ARG A 76 -7.76 12.78 -6.19
N ASN A 77 -9.08 12.82 -6.04
CA ASN A 77 -9.77 12.14 -4.95
C ASN A 77 -9.60 10.62 -5.07
N LYS A 78 -9.83 10.06 -6.25
CA LYS A 78 -9.64 8.63 -6.54
C LYS A 78 -8.22 8.17 -6.21
N ASN A 79 -7.21 8.83 -6.75
CA ASN A 79 -5.82 8.44 -6.53
C ASN A 79 -5.40 8.51 -5.06
N ILE A 80 -5.95 9.45 -4.28
CA ILE A 80 -5.64 9.55 -2.86
C ILE A 80 -6.39 8.49 -2.07
N TYR A 81 -7.73 8.45 -2.12
CA TYR A 81 -8.51 7.54 -1.29
C TYR A 81 -8.27 6.07 -1.63
N GLU A 82 -8.20 5.72 -2.93
CA GLU A 82 -7.87 4.34 -3.33
C GLU A 82 -6.40 4.00 -3.10
N GLY A 83 -5.48 4.97 -3.28
CA GLY A 83 -4.04 4.77 -3.08
C GLY A 83 -3.64 4.53 -1.62
N ILE A 84 -4.43 4.98 -0.66
CA ILE A 84 -4.24 4.71 0.77
C ILE A 84 -5.15 3.59 1.29
N GLU A 85 -5.94 2.95 0.40
CA GLU A 85 -6.95 1.94 0.76
C GLU A 85 -7.93 2.45 1.83
N ALA A 86 -8.47 3.67 1.60
CA ALA A 86 -9.40 4.28 2.54
C ALA A 86 -10.75 3.53 2.56
N GLU A 87 -11.17 3.13 3.77
CA GLU A 87 -12.43 2.46 4.04
C GLU A 87 -13.12 3.09 5.27
N ASN A 88 -14.42 2.82 5.44
CA ASN A 88 -15.20 3.27 6.60
C ASN A 88 -15.14 4.78 6.83
N PHE A 89 -15.09 5.57 5.75
CA PHE A 89 -15.05 7.02 5.84
C PHE A 89 -16.35 7.55 6.49
N SER A 90 -16.20 8.37 7.51
CA SER A 90 -17.33 8.95 8.24
C SER A 90 -17.06 10.39 8.64
N VAL A 91 -18.16 11.15 8.80
CA VAL A 91 -18.15 12.54 9.19
C VAL A 91 -19.05 12.71 10.41
N ASP A 92 -18.48 13.25 11.49
CA ASP A 92 -19.21 13.63 12.71
C ASP A 92 -19.26 15.15 12.83
N ILE A 93 -20.44 15.74 12.68
CA ILE A 93 -20.66 17.19 12.71
C ILE A 93 -20.54 17.70 14.14
N GLN A 94 -19.62 18.62 14.37
CA GLN A 94 -19.36 19.19 15.69
C GLN A 94 -20.05 20.55 15.90
N SER A 95 -20.03 21.43 14.86
CA SER A 95 -20.73 22.70 14.90
C SER A 95 -21.10 23.21 13.51
N ILE A 96 -22.15 24.00 13.43
CA ILE A 96 -22.57 24.72 12.22
C ILE A 96 -22.79 26.17 12.57
N GLU A 97 -22.05 27.05 11.93
CA GLU A 97 -22.19 28.51 12.02
C GLU A 97 -22.79 29.01 10.70
N ASN A 98 -23.98 29.58 10.76
CA ASN A 98 -24.67 30.13 9.58
C ASN A 98 -24.51 31.63 9.57
N GLU A 99 -23.99 32.18 8.46
CA GLU A 99 -23.89 33.61 8.21
C GLU A 99 -24.33 33.90 6.79
N ASN A 100 -25.48 34.59 6.68
CA ASN A 100 -26.12 34.91 5.38
C ASN A 100 -26.39 33.67 4.52
N LYS A 101 -25.67 33.55 3.39
CA LYS A 101 -25.77 32.43 2.43
C LYS A 101 -24.66 31.36 2.69
N LEU A 102 -23.84 31.54 3.73
CA LEU A 102 -22.74 30.66 4.02
C LEU A 102 -23.05 29.84 5.27
N ALA A 103 -22.68 28.57 5.24
CA ALA A 103 -22.66 27.69 6.40
C ALA A 103 -21.23 27.17 6.60
N LYS A 104 -20.63 27.54 7.71
CA LYS A 104 -19.33 27.03 8.11
C LYS A 104 -19.53 25.84 9.03
N VAL A 105 -19.10 24.67 8.60
CA VAL A 105 -19.30 23.40 9.31
C VAL A 105 -17.96 22.89 9.78
N THR A 106 -17.84 22.70 11.11
CA THR A 106 -16.73 22.02 11.73
C THR A 106 -17.12 20.57 12.02
N TYR A 107 -16.30 19.62 11.60
CA TYR A 107 -16.58 18.20 11.69
C TYR A 107 -15.32 17.37 11.92
N LYS A 108 -15.49 16.20 12.51
CA LYS A 108 -14.46 15.18 12.64
C LYS A 108 -14.59 14.18 11.50
N ASN A 109 -13.53 13.99 10.73
CA ASN A 109 -13.38 12.88 9.81
C ASN A 109 -12.80 11.68 10.53
N SER A 110 -13.22 10.49 10.13
CA SER A 110 -12.67 9.22 10.58
C SER A 110 -12.66 8.23 9.43
N MET A 111 -11.56 7.49 9.24
CA MET A 111 -11.42 6.45 8.21
C MET A 111 -10.36 5.44 8.62
N ASP A 112 -10.48 4.22 8.07
CA ASP A 112 -9.43 3.22 8.12
C ASP A 112 -8.58 3.30 6.86
N THR A 113 -7.27 3.03 6.99
CA THR A 113 -6.32 3.04 5.88
C THR A 113 -5.36 1.87 5.99
N MET A 114 -4.60 1.58 4.93
CA MET A 114 -3.53 0.58 4.96
C MET A 114 -2.45 0.86 6.02
N SER A 115 -2.35 2.07 6.56
CA SER A 115 -1.41 2.47 7.63
C SER A 115 -2.08 2.67 8.98
N GLY A 116 -3.30 2.16 9.15
CA GLY A 116 -4.10 2.24 10.37
C GLY A 116 -5.21 3.26 10.31
N HIS A 117 -5.85 3.44 11.45
CA HIS A 117 -6.97 4.37 11.61
C HIS A 117 -6.50 5.83 11.61
N VAL A 118 -7.26 6.69 10.93
CA VAL A 118 -6.99 8.13 10.81
C VAL A 118 -8.21 8.91 11.22
N ASP A 119 -8.05 9.84 12.12
CA ASP A 119 -9.06 10.83 12.44
C ASP A 119 -8.46 12.25 12.53
N PHE A 120 -9.24 13.24 12.13
CA PHE A 120 -8.86 14.65 12.21
C PHE A 120 -10.09 15.55 12.16
N THR A 121 -9.99 16.72 12.80
CA THR A 121 -11.02 17.77 12.67
C THR A 121 -10.74 18.62 11.45
N ASN A 122 -11.79 18.94 10.72
CA ASN A 122 -11.73 19.82 9.57
C ASN A 122 -12.87 20.84 9.61
N THR A 123 -12.76 21.88 8.80
CA THR A 123 -13.80 22.90 8.63
C THR A 123 -14.00 23.14 7.16
N VAL A 124 -15.27 23.21 6.73
CA VAL A 124 -15.66 23.51 5.37
C VAL A 124 -16.70 24.63 5.34
N THR A 125 -16.66 25.43 4.32
CA THR A 125 -17.72 26.41 4.02
C THR A 125 -18.62 25.84 2.93
N LEU A 126 -19.94 25.89 3.15
CA LEU A 126 -20.94 25.61 2.13
C LEU A 126 -21.64 26.90 1.77
N GLU A 127 -21.87 27.11 0.47
CA GLU A 127 -22.56 28.28 -0.07
C GLU A 127 -23.97 27.88 -0.54
N LEU A 128 -24.97 28.66 -0.13
CA LEU A 128 -26.34 28.53 -0.62
C LEU A 128 -26.45 29.16 -2.00
N ASN A 129 -26.60 28.35 -3.03
CA ASN A 129 -26.74 28.78 -4.41
C ASN A 129 -28.10 29.42 -4.71
N GLU A 130 -28.29 29.86 -5.94
CA GLU A 130 -29.56 30.52 -6.39
C GLU A 130 -30.75 29.55 -6.39
N GLU A 131 -30.47 28.23 -6.52
CA GLU A 131 -31.48 27.15 -6.49
C GLU A 131 -31.87 26.76 -5.07
N LYS A 132 -31.34 27.44 -4.05
CA LYS A 132 -31.54 27.21 -2.62
C LYS A 132 -30.94 25.85 -2.17
N GLU A 133 -29.80 25.47 -2.74
CA GLU A 133 -29.05 24.27 -2.32
C GLU A 133 -27.70 24.70 -1.76
N TYR A 134 -27.31 24.11 -0.62
CA TYR A 134 -25.98 24.23 -0.09
C TYR A 134 -25.01 23.42 -0.96
N LYS A 135 -23.91 24.06 -1.37
CA LYS A 135 -22.82 23.47 -2.18
C LYS A 135 -21.50 23.67 -1.47
N ILE A 136 -20.60 22.70 -1.59
CA ILE A 136 -19.32 22.65 -0.90
C ILE A 136 -18.29 23.57 -1.56
N ASP A 137 -17.70 24.48 -0.79
CA ASP A 137 -16.52 25.26 -1.20
C ASP A 137 -15.27 24.40 -0.99
N TRP A 138 -14.99 23.54 -1.98
CA TRP A 138 -14.01 22.49 -1.87
C TRP A 138 -12.59 22.99 -2.13
N THR A 139 -11.65 22.49 -1.31
CA THR A 139 -10.20 22.59 -1.52
C THR A 139 -9.54 21.27 -1.15
N SER A 140 -8.28 21.05 -1.57
CA SER A 140 -7.53 19.85 -1.22
C SER A 140 -7.42 19.61 0.29
N ASN A 141 -7.51 20.67 1.11
CA ASN A 141 -7.51 20.56 2.56
C ASN A 141 -8.67 19.73 3.13
N LEU A 142 -9.76 19.56 2.35
CA LEU A 142 -10.89 18.73 2.76
C LEU A 142 -10.56 17.24 2.71
N ILE A 143 -9.57 16.82 1.91
CA ILE A 143 -9.06 15.46 1.91
C ILE A 143 -8.22 15.24 3.17
N PHE A 144 -7.21 16.08 3.39
CA PHE A 144 -6.40 16.11 4.61
C PHE A 144 -6.06 17.55 4.99
N PRO A 145 -6.14 17.91 6.28
CA PRO A 145 -5.61 19.19 6.76
C PRO A 145 -4.15 19.36 6.29
N LYS A 146 -3.77 20.53 5.84
CA LYS A 146 -2.44 20.85 5.30
C LYS A 146 -2.12 20.30 3.90
N LEU A 147 -3.02 19.58 3.23
CA LEU A 147 -2.83 19.17 1.84
C LEU A 147 -3.16 20.35 0.90
N ASN A 148 -2.15 20.94 0.27
CA ASN A 148 -2.33 21.99 -0.74
C ASN A 148 -2.57 21.40 -2.13
N THR A 149 -2.90 22.24 -3.10
CA THR A 149 -3.18 21.82 -4.48
C THR A 149 -2.02 21.08 -5.13
N GLU A 150 -0.78 21.57 -4.95
CA GLU A 150 0.43 20.98 -5.54
C GLU A 150 1.03 19.83 -4.74
N ASP A 151 0.56 19.62 -3.51
CA ASP A 151 1.06 18.57 -2.65
C ASP A 151 0.55 17.19 -3.11
N LYS A 152 1.27 16.14 -2.76
CA LYS A 152 0.93 14.74 -3.04
C LYS A 152 0.79 13.94 -1.76
N VAL A 153 -0.15 13.01 -1.75
CA VAL A 153 -0.21 11.98 -0.71
C VAL A 153 0.62 10.80 -1.17
N ARG A 154 1.53 10.34 -0.30
CA ARG A 154 2.46 9.24 -0.57
C ARG A 154 2.30 8.14 0.46
N VAL A 155 2.50 6.93 0.00
CA VAL A 155 2.63 5.75 0.86
C VAL A 155 4.08 5.27 0.79
N LYS A 156 4.70 5.07 1.96
CA LYS A 156 6.04 4.51 2.09
C LYS A 156 5.95 3.22 2.90
N THR A 157 6.47 2.13 2.33
CA THR A 157 6.69 0.89 3.08
C THR A 157 7.87 1.06 4.02
N ILE A 158 7.72 0.59 5.25
CA ILE A 158 8.79 0.52 6.25
C ILE A 158 9.16 -0.96 6.36
N GLU A 159 10.33 -1.30 5.81
CA GLU A 159 10.76 -2.70 5.70
C GLU A 159 11.07 -3.29 7.07
N ALA A 160 10.51 -4.47 7.34
CA ALA A 160 10.80 -5.29 8.49
C ALA A 160 11.78 -6.41 8.13
N LYS A 161 12.53 -6.90 9.12
CA LYS A 161 13.54 -7.94 8.95
C LYS A 161 13.00 -9.30 9.38
N ARG A 162 13.09 -10.29 8.49
CA ARG A 162 12.79 -11.68 8.83
C ARG A 162 13.78 -12.18 9.89
N GLY A 163 13.33 -12.88 10.91
CA GLY A 163 14.17 -13.49 11.93
C GLY A 163 15.22 -14.44 11.34
N SER A 164 16.38 -14.54 11.97
CA SER A 164 17.46 -15.43 11.55
C SER A 164 17.29 -16.83 12.13
N ILE A 165 17.89 -17.83 11.46
CA ILE A 165 18.05 -19.19 12.01
C ILE A 165 19.53 -19.33 12.40
N LEU A 166 19.76 -19.65 13.66
CA LEU A 166 21.10 -19.73 14.27
C LEU A 166 21.39 -21.16 14.73
N ASP A 167 22.64 -21.53 14.66
CA ASP A 167 23.13 -22.75 15.30
C ASP A 167 23.26 -22.58 16.83
N ARG A 168 23.67 -23.62 17.54
CA ARG A 168 23.88 -23.58 18.99
C ARG A 168 24.94 -22.57 19.46
N ASN A 169 25.88 -22.21 18.59
CA ASN A 169 26.99 -21.31 18.88
C ASN A 169 26.66 -19.84 18.48
N GLY A 170 25.52 -19.59 17.82
CA GLY A 170 25.12 -18.28 17.32
C GLY A 170 25.59 -18.00 15.88
N GLU A 171 26.07 -19.01 15.16
CA GLU A 171 26.41 -18.91 13.76
C GLU A 171 25.17 -18.93 12.89
N TYR A 172 25.12 -18.12 11.84
CA TYR A 172 23.96 -18.02 10.97
C TYR A 172 23.83 -19.24 10.04
N LEU A 173 22.66 -19.86 10.06
CA LEU A 173 22.23 -20.86 9.08
C LEU A 173 21.33 -20.23 8.01
N ALA A 174 20.54 -19.25 8.40
CA ALA A 174 19.79 -18.37 7.50
C ALA A 174 19.71 -16.96 8.10
N THR A 175 19.98 -15.94 7.30
CA THR A 175 19.93 -14.52 7.75
C THR A 175 19.56 -13.60 6.59
N ASN A 176 19.24 -12.34 6.91
CA ASN A 176 19.07 -11.29 5.91
C ASN A 176 20.44 -10.73 5.56
N GLY A 177 20.66 -10.42 4.29
CA GLY A 177 21.91 -9.85 3.84
C GLY A 177 21.80 -9.28 2.43
N VAL A 178 22.92 -8.84 1.90
CA VAL A 178 23.01 -8.31 0.54
C VAL A 178 23.58 -9.40 -0.36
N ALA A 179 22.85 -9.74 -1.42
CA ALA A 179 23.29 -10.63 -2.48
C ALA A 179 23.29 -9.90 -3.81
N SER A 180 24.04 -10.40 -4.78
CA SER A 180 24.11 -9.83 -6.12
C SER A 180 23.20 -10.59 -7.08
N LYS A 181 22.15 -9.93 -7.57
CA LYS A 181 21.28 -10.45 -8.64
C LYS A 181 21.95 -10.21 -9.98
N ILE A 182 22.27 -11.29 -10.66
CA ILE A 182 22.80 -11.28 -12.01
C ILE A 182 21.65 -11.41 -12.98
N GLY A 183 21.61 -10.57 -13.98
CA GLY A 183 20.58 -10.60 -15.01
C GLY A 183 21.04 -10.01 -16.33
N LEU A 184 20.19 -10.10 -17.31
CA LEU A 184 20.40 -9.59 -18.66
C LEU A 184 19.49 -8.40 -18.97
N VAL A 185 20.00 -7.47 -19.78
CA VAL A 185 19.20 -6.40 -20.40
C VAL A 185 19.22 -6.65 -21.92
N PRO A 186 18.11 -7.14 -22.52
CA PRO A 186 18.09 -7.64 -23.91
C PRO A 186 18.60 -6.63 -24.95
N GLY A 187 18.27 -5.36 -24.79
CA GLY A 187 18.71 -4.31 -25.72
C GLY A 187 20.20 -3.93 -25.63
N LYS A 188 20.93 -4.48 -24.63
CA LYS A 188 22.36 -4.26 -24.43
C LYS A 188 23.21 -5.48 -24.77
N MET A 189 22.60 -6.59 -25.18
CA MET A 189 23.29 -7.80 -25.63
C MET A 189 24.04 -7.54 -26.93
N SER A 190 25.07 -8.35 -27.20
CA SER A 190 25.79 -8.32 -28.47
C SER A 190 24.97 -8.96 -29.61
N ASP A 191 25.47 -8.85 -30.85
CA ASP A 191 24.88 -9.54 -31.99
C ASP A 191 25.09 -11.07 -31.92
N ASN A 192 26.07 -11.54 -31.14
CA ASN A 192 26.39 -12.96 -30.94
C ASN A 192 25.64 -13.54 -29.73
N ARG A 193 24.32 -13.33 -29.67
CA ARG A 193 23.48 -13.67 -28.52
C ARG A 193 23.60 -15.14 -28.09
N GLU A 194 23.65 -16.06 -29.02
CA GLU A 194 23.70 -17.50 -28.71
C GLU A 194 25.00 -17.87 -27.99
N GLU A 195 26.14 -17.33 -28.44
CA GLU A 195 27.44 -17.54 -27.80
C GLU A 195 27.50 -16.91 -26.40
N ASP A 196 26.99 -15.68 -26.25
CA ASP A 196 26.93 -15.01 -24.96
C ASP A 196 26.05 -15.79 -23.96
N ILE A 197 24.87 -16.28 -24.40
CA ILE A 197 23.97 -17.07 -23.57
C ILE A 197 24.62 -18.40 -23.16
N ALA A 198 25.34 -19.07 -24.07
CA ALA A 198 26.06 -20.29 -23.74
C ALA A 198 27.14 -20.06 -22.67
N LYS A 199 27.92 -18.98 -22.79
CA LYS A 199 28.93 -18.57 -21.76
C LYS A 199 28.28 -18.25 -20.41
N ILE A 200 27.15 -17.53 -20.43
CA ILE A 200 26.42 -17.19 -19.20
C ILE A 200 25.86 -18.46 -18.55
N ALA A 201 25.31 -19.38 -19.36
CA ALA A 201 24.77 -20.65 -18.90
C ALA A 201 25.85 -21.49 -18.18
N GLU A 202 27.06 -21.59 -18.77
CA GLU A 202 28.20 -22.26 -18.17
C GLU A 202 28.61 -21.59 -16.84
N LEU A 203 28.83 -20.27 -16.85
CA LEU A 203 29.28 -19.54 -15.67
C LEU A 203 28.27 -19.60 -14.52
N LEU A 204 26.98 -19.58 -14.82
CA LEU A 204 25.91 -19.60 -13.81
C LEU A 204 25.43 -21.01 -13.47
N ASN A 205 25.97 -22.06 -14.12
CA ASN A 205 25.48 -23.43 -14.03
C ASN A 205 23.94 -23.49 -14.28
N MET A 206 23.54 -22.94 -15.44
CA MET A 206 22.16 -22.94 -15.96
C MET A 206 22.14 -23.57 -17.33
N THR A 207 20.95 -23.76 -17.91
CA THR A 207 20.78 -24.17 -19.31
C THR A 207 20.52 -22.95 -20.20
N SER A 208 21.03 -22.97 -21.43
CA SER A 208 20.73 -21.92 -22.42
C SER A 208 19.24 -21.76 -22.69
N ASP A 209 18.52 -22.90 -22.73
CA ASP A 209 17.05 -22.90 -22.88
C ASP A 209 16.32 -22.21 -21.72
N GLY A 210 16.81 -22.42 -20.48
CA GLY A 210 16.28 -21.72 -19.30
C GLY A 210 16.45 -20.20 -19.42
N ILE A 211 17.64 -19.74 -19.83
CA ILE A 211 17.90 -18.30 -20.04
C ILE A 211 17.00 -17.75 -21.17
N ASN A 212 16.87 -18.47 -22.28
CA ASN A 212 16.02 -18.07 -23.40
C ASN A 212 14.54 -18.00 -23.00
N SER A 213 14.07 -18.91 -22.17
CA SER A 213 12.71 -18.90 -21.63
C SER A 213 12.44 -17.62 -20.81
N GLU A 214 13.36 -17.22 -19.92
CA GLU A 214 13.24 -15.98 -19.16
C GLU A 214 13.22 -14.74 -20.07
N LEU A 215 14.08 -14.72 -21.10
CA LEU A 215 14.15 -13.61 -22.05
C LEU A 215 12.92 -13.49 -22.96
N SER A 216 12.18 -14.58 -23.18
CA SER A 216 10.98 -14.63 -24.04
C SER A 216 9.67 -14.31 -23.30
N ALA A 217 9.72 -14.06 -22.00
CA ALA A 217 8.53 -13.72 -21.21
C ALA A 217 7.84 -12.44 -21.73
N SER A 218 6.50 -12.42 -21.73
CA SER A 218 5.69 -11.36 -22.35
C SER A 218 5.93 -9.95 -21.84
N TYR A 219 6.44 -9.80 -20.61
CA TYR A 219 6.76 -8.51 -20.00
C TYR A 219 8.14 -7.97 -20.40
N VAL A 220 9.01 -8.79 -21.01
CA VAL A 220 10.39 -8.43 -21.34
C VAL A 220 10.44 -7.50 -22.54
N LYS A 221 11.08 -6.35 -22.34
CA LYS A 221 11.37 -5.33 -23.35
C LYS A 221 12.88 -5.13 -23.45
N ALA A 222 13.32 -4.33 -24.43
CA ALA A 222 14.73 -4.09 -24.68
C ALA A 222 15.52 -3.56 -23.46
N ASP A 223 14.91 -2.75 -22.61
CA ASP A 223 15.50 -2.12 -21.42
C ASP A 223 15.17 -2.86 -20.12
N THR A 224 14.39 -3.95 -20.18
CA THR A 224 14.01 -4.74 -19.01
C THR A 224 15.22 -5.46 -18.42
N PHE A 225 15.40 -5.34 -17.09
CA PHE A 225 16.33 -6.21 -16.38
C PHE A 225 15.67 -7.58 -16.14
N VAL A 226 16.21 -8.61 -16.76
CA VAL A 226 15.74 -10.00 -16.63
C VAL A 226 16.65 -10.72 -15.65
N PRO A 227 16.23 -11.00 -14.41
CA PRO A 227 17.05 -11.68 -13.42
C PRO A 227 17.24 -13.15 -13.81
N LEU A 228 18.49 -13.65 -13.71
CA LEU A 228 18.84 -15.04 -14.00
C LEU A 228 19.19 -15.81 -12.73
N LYS A 229 20.11 -15.29 -11.92
CA LYS A 229 20.60 -15.95 -10.72
C LYS A 229 21.01 -14.95 -9.66
N THR A 230 20.81 -15.32 -8.41
CA THR A 230 21.34 -14.59 -7.25
C THR A 230 22.59 -15.30 -6.73
N VAL A 231 23.68 -14.55 -6.52
CA VAL A 231 24.95 -15.07 -6.03
C VAL A 231 25.40 -14.28 -4.82
N GLY A 232 26.34 -14.84 -4.08
CA GLY A 232 26.93 -14.18 -2.92
C GLY A 232 27.61 -12.85 -3.29
N LYS A 233 27.55 -11.87 -2.39
CA LYS A 233 28.19 -10.56 -2.63
C LYS A 233 29.69 -10.68 -2.88
N ASN A 234 30.35 -11.68 -2.29
CA ASN A 234 31.80 -11.88 -2.34
C ASN A 234 32.28 -12.71 -3.55
N GLU A 235 31.40 -13.18 -4.42
CA GLU A 235 31.76 -13.93 -5.63
C GLU A 235 32.34 -13.03 -6.74
N MET A 236 33.42 -12.33 -6.42
CA MET A 236 34.00 -11.28 -7.29
C MET A 236 34.55 -11.83 -8.60
N GLU A 237 35.19 -13.02 -8.59
CA GLU A 237 35.76 -13.64 -9.79
C GLU A 237 34.63 -13.96 -10.80
N LEU A 238 33.57 -14.62 -10.35
CA LEU A 238 32.40 -14.92 -11.19
C LEU A 238 31.77 -13.65 -11.75
N LYS A 239 31.59 -12.64 -10.90
CA LYS A 239 30.99 -11.36 -11.32
C LYS A 239 31.83 -10.65 -12.35
N ASN A 240 33.15 -10.63 -12.19
CA ASN A 240 34.05 -10.02 -13.16
C ASN A 240 33.96 -10.71 -14.53
N LYS A 241 34.01 -12.06 -14.56
CA LYS A 241 33.87 -12.83 -15.82
C LYS A 241 32.50 -12.55 -16.50
N LEU A 242 31.44 -12.43 -15.72
CA LEU A 242 30.11 -12.12 -16.27
C LEU A 242 30.02 -10.70 -16.82
N LEU A 243 30.64 -9.72 -16.18
CA LEU A 243 30.63 -8.31 -16.62
C LEU A 243 31.38 -8.07 -17.94
N GLU A 244 32.20 -9.01 -18.37
CA GLU A 244 32.84 -8.98 -19.70
C GLU A 244 31.82 -9.28 -20.83
N ILE A 245 30.68 -9.89 -20.50
CA ILE A 245 29.64 -10.24 -21.47
C ILE A 245 28.65 -9.08 -21.59
N LYS A 246 28.41 -8.61 -22.82
CA LYS A 246 27.50 -7.51 -23.10
C LYS A 246 26.06 -7.87 -22.70
N GLY A 247 25.37 -6.91 -22.11
CA GLY A 247 23.99 -7.09 -21.64
C GLY A 247 23.88 -7.58 -20.20
N ILE A 248 24.95 -8.10 -19.61
CA ILE A 248 24.97 -8.43 -18.18
C ILE A 248 24.82 -7.16 -17.35
N LYS A 249 23.95 -7.25 -16.36
CA LYS A 249 23.78 -6.26 -15.30
C LYS A 249 23.75 -6.97 -13.97
N ILE A 250 24.49 -6.43 -12.99
CA ILE A 250 24.52 -6.95 -11.61
C ILE A 250 23.96 -5.88 -10.69
N ILE A 251 23.00 -6.27 -9.84
CA ILE A 251 22.32 -5.39 -8.90
C ILE A 251 22.41 -6.01 -7.51
N ASP A 252 22.97 -5.27 -6.57
CA ASP A 252 22.89 -5.68 -5.16
C ASP A 252 21.46 -5.49 -4.64
N ALA A 253 20.94 -6.50 -3.95
CA ALA A 253 19.61 -6.49 -3.37
C ALA A 253 19.62 -7.20 -2.01
N ASP A 254 18.73 -6.74 -1.14
CA ASP A 254 18.47 -7.43 0.13
C ASP A 254 17.83 -8.79 -0.15
N GLU A 255 18.49 -9.83 0.33
CA GLU A 255 18.09 -11.22 0.12
C GLU A 255 18.28 -12.07 1.36
N ARG A 256 17.57 -13.20 1.39
CA ARG A 256 17.81 -14.24 2.37
C ARG A 256 19.08 -14.99 2.02
N ILE A 257 20.02 -15.07 2.95
CA ILE A 257 21.33 -15.71 2.77
C ILE A 257 21.39 -16.97 3.63
N TYR A 258 21.98 -18.01 3.07
CA TYR A 258 22.20 -19.30 3.70
C TYR A 258 23.71 -19.60 3.74
N PRO A 259 24.44 -19.07 4.75
CA PRO A 259 25.91 -19.07 4.75
C PRO A 259 26.56 -20.45 4.70
N GLN A 260 25.88 -21.49 5.23
CA GLN A 260 26.36 -22.87 5.28
C GLN A 260 26.08 -23.65 3.98
N GLY A 261 25.39 -23.04 3.01
CA GLY A 261 25.13 -23.59 1.68
C GLY A 261 24.42 -24.95 1.71
N VAL A 262 24.94 -25.88 0.91
CA VAL A 262 24.30 -27.19 0.70
C VAL A 262 24.30 -28.07 1.95
N SER A 263 25.27 -27.93 2.85
CA SER A 263 25.40 -28.78 4.05
C SER A 263 24.20 -28.66 5.01
N THR A 264 23.46 -27.55 4.96
CA THR A 264 22.29 -27.29 5.80
C THR A 264 21.00 -27.14 5.01
N SER A 265 21.04 -27.24 3.69
CA SER A 265 19.92 -26.92 2.79
C SER A 265 18.65 -27.74 3.06
N GLN A 266 18.82 -29.04 3.36
CA GLN A 266 17.69 -29.94 3.64
C GLN A 266 17.01 -29.59 4.97
N LEU A 267 17.80 -29.20 5.97
CA LEU A 267 17.31 -28.81 7.28
C LEU A 267 16.66 -27.42 7.25
N VAL A 268 17.41 -26.44 6.78
CA VAL A 268 17.00 -25.01 6.83
C VAL A 268 15.89 -24.72 5.83
N GLY A 269 15.97 -25.29 4.63
CA GLY A 269 15.03 -24.98 3.55
C GLY A 269 15.29 -23.62 2.91
N TYR A 270 14.23 -23.01 2.39
CA TYR A 270 14.32 -21.77 1.65
C TYR A 270 12.99 -20.98 1.67
N ILE A 271 13.07 -19.69 1.29
CA ILE A 271 11.91 -18.83 1.08
C ILE A 271 11.72 -18.54 -0.41
N GLN A 272 10.48 -18.29 -0.82
CA GLN A 272 10.12 -17.83 -2.17
C GLN A 272 8.95 -16.84 -2.11
N PRO A 273 8.68 -16.08 -3.20
CA PRO A 273 7.45 -15.32 -3.31
C PRO A 273 6.22 -16.19 -3.06
N ILE A 274 5.24 -15.63 -2.39
CA ILE A 274 3.94 -16.27 -2.16
C ILE A 274 3.22 -16.44 -3.49
N ASN A 275 2.62 -17.60 -3.73
CA ASN A 275 1.79 -17.81 -4.92
C ASN A 275 0.34 -17.38 -4.68
N ALA A 276 -0.48 -17.38 -5.75
CA ALA A 276 -1.87 -16.91 -5.68
C ALA A 276 -2.77 -17.77 -4.76
N GLU A 277 -2.52 -19.08 -4.65
CA GLU A 277 -3.28 -19.98 -3.80
C GLU A 277 -2.94 -19.75 -2.32
N GLU A 278 -1.66 -19.70 -2.00
CA GLU A 278 -1.17 -19.39 -0.65
C GLU A 278 -1.63 -17.99 -0.19
N LEU A 279 -1.65 -17.02 -1.10
CA LEU A 279 -2.13 -15.67 -0.80
C LEU A 279 -3.62 -15.66 -0.42
N LYS A 280 -4.46 -16.43 -1.12
CA LYS A 280 -5.89 -16.56 -0.77
C LYS A 280 -6.09 -17.08 0.64
N GLU A 281 -5.29 -18.07 1.06
CA GLU A 281 -5.37 -18.65 2.39
C GLU A 281 -4.83 -17.73 3.48
N LYS A 282 -3.76 -16.98 3.17
CA LYS A 282 -2.98 -16.19 4.13
C LYS A 282 -3.20 -14.67 4.06
N ALA A 283 -4.08 -14.19 3.20
CA ALA A 283 -4.38 -12.76 3.11
C ALA A 283 -4.86 -12.18 4.46
N LYS A 284 -5.66 -12.94 5.20
CA LYS A 284 -6.14 -12.55 6.55
C LYS A 284 -5.02 -12.42 7.58
N ASP A 285 -3.89 -13.11 7.35
CA ASP A 285 -2.70 -13.01 8.18
C ASP A 285 -1.81 -11.82 7.78
N GLY A 286 -2.24 -10.98 6.83
CA GLY A 286 -1.54 -9.79 6.36
C GLY A 286 -0.39 -10.10 5.38
N TYR A 287 -0.49 -11.21 4.61
CA TYR A 287 0.38 -11.42 3.46
C TYR A 287 -0.13 -10.64 2.25
N THR A 288 0.80 -10.12 1.47
CA THR A 288 0.54 -9.41 0.21
C THR A 288 1.19 -10.16 -0.95
N SER A 289 0.87 -9.78 -2.18
CA SER A 289 1.47 -10.38 -3.38
C SER A 289 3.00 -10.23 -3.47
N SER A 290 3.57 -9.29 -2.73
CA SER A 290 5.02 -9.08 -2.64
C SER A 290 5.69 -9.87 -1.51
N SER A 291 4.92 -10.55 -0.67
CA SER A 291 5.45 -11.30 0.48
C SER A 291 6.27 -12.51 0.03
N LYS A 292 7.35 -12.79 0.78
CA LYS A 292 8.09 -14.06 0.69
C LYS A 292 7.69 -14.96 1.86
N ILE A 293 7.61 -16.27 1.62
CA ILE A 293 7.19 -17.28 2.61
C ILE A 293 8.14 -18.47 2.61
N GLY A 294 8.34 -19.09 3.75
CA GLY A 294 9.07 -20.36 3.88
C GLY A 294 8.37 -21.50 3.14
N LYS A 295 9.08 -22.13 2.20
CA LYS A 295 8.55 -23.22 1.37
C LYS A 295 8.91 -24.59 1.87
N TYR A 296 10.05 -24.71 2.53
CA TYR A 296 10.59 -25.97 2.97
C TYR A 296 11.39 -25.83 4.27
N GLY A 297 11.66 -26.95 4.96
CA GLY A 297 12.52 -27.03 6.12
C GLY A 297 12.08 -26.16 7.29
N LEU A 298 13.05 -25.65 8.04
CA LEU A 298 12.82 -24.80 9.19
C LEU A 298 12.24 -23.43 8.80
N GLU A 299 12.58 -22.92 7.62
CA GLU A 299 11.97 -21.70 7.10
C GLU A 299 10.44 -21.81 7.04
N ARG A 300 9.91 -22.97 6.65
CA ARG A 300 8.47 -23.24 6.63
C ARG A 300 7.92 -23.56 8.01
N ALA A 301 8.62 -24.41 8.76
CA ALA A 301 8.15 -24.91 10.06
C ALA A 301 8.03 -23.77 11.09
N TYR A 302 8.96 -22.80 11.03
CA TYR A 302 8.99 -21.63 11.92
C TYR A 302 8.53 -20.34 11.24
N GLU A 303 7.75 -20.43 10.16
CA GLU A 303 7.25 -19.26 9.43
C GLU A 303 6.59 -18.21 10.35
N SER A 304 5.75 -18.65 11.28
CA SER A 304 5.05 -17.75 12.21
C SER A 304 5.98 -16.98 13.16
N THR A 305 7.14 -17.56 13.47
CA THR A 305 8.16 -16.95 14.33
C THR A 305 9.11 -16.06 13.52
N LEU A 306 9.58 -16.60 12.38
CA LEU A 306 10.56 -15.91 11.52
C LEU A 306 9.98 -14.76 10.74
N ARG A 307 8.68 -14.77 10.46
CA ARG A 307 8.02 -13.80 9.60
C ARG A 307 8.15 -12.38 10.14
N ALA A 308 8.53 -11.48 9.25
CA ALA A 308 8.44 -10.04 9.45
C ALA A 308 7.12 -9.49 8.89
N VAL A 309 6.62 -8.42 9.48
CA VAL A 309 5.46 -7.68 8.98
C VAL A 309 5.91 -6.25 8.72
N ASN A 310 5.90 -5.86 7.46
CA ASN A 310 6.26 -4.50 7.07
C ASN A 310 5.31 -3.49 7.69
N GLY A 311 5.84 -2.34 8.07
CA GLY A 311 5.06 -1.17 8.41
C GLY A 311 4.76 -0.34 7.17
N SER A 312 3.96 0.68 7.36
CA SER A 312 3.63 1.65 6.31
C SER A 312 3.44 3.04 6.89
N GLU A 313 3.75 4.03 6.09
CA GLU A 313 3.52 5.43 6.45
C GLU A 313 2.83 6.15 5.29
N ILE A 314 1.70 6.82 5.60
CA ILE A 314 1.03 7.76 4.72
C ILE A 314 1.47 9.17 5.11
N TYR A 315 1.95 9.95 4.16
CA TYR A 315 2.41 11.31 4.41
C TYR A 315 2.10 12.27 3.26
N ILE A 316 2.09 13.56 3.56
CA ILE A 316 2.01 14.62 2.55
C ILE A 316 3.42 14.99 2.13
N GLU A 317 3.66 14.99 0.81
CA GLU A 317 4.87 15.44 0.13
C GLU A 317 4.57 16.80 -0.53
N ASP A 318 5.41 17.79 -0.31
CA ASP A 318 5.28 19.11 -0.95
C ASP A 318 5.69 19.09 -2.42
N ALA A 319 5.50 20.20 -3.12
CA ALA A 319 5.85 20.34 -4.53
C ALA A 319 7.37 20.13 -4.82
N ASN A 320 8.23 20.27 -3.81
CA ASN A 320 9.67 20.09 -3.92
C ASN A 320 10.12 18.65 -3.63
N GLY A 321 9.19 17.75 -3.29
CA GLY A 321 9.47 16.36 -2.94
C GLY A 321 9.85 16.15 -1.47
N ASN A 322 9.69 17.15 -0.59
CA ASN A 322 9.98 17.02 0.82
C ASN A 322 8.74 16.51 1.58
N LYS A 323 8.98 15.67 2.59
CA LYS A 323 7.93 15.25 3.50
C LYS A 323 7.47 16.43 4.37
N LYS A 324 6.18 16.79 4.25
CA LYS A 324 5.57 17.90 4.96
C LYS A 324 4.97 17.47 6.31
N THR A 325 4.21 16.38 6.32
CA THR A 325 3.58 15.86 7.53
C THR A 325 3.19 14.39 7.36
N SER A 326 3.27 13.62 8.44
CA SER A 326 2.74 12.26 8.50
C SER A 326 1.25 12.31 8.78
N ILE A 327 0.47 11.47 8.08
CA ILE A 327 -0.98 11.32 8.28
C ILE A 327 -1.24 10.11 9.17
N ALA A 328 -0.68 8.97 8.81
CA ALA A 328 -0.77 7.71 9.55
C ALA A 328 0.54 6.95 9.46
N LYS A 329 0.85 6.16 10.47
CA LYS A 329 2.02 5.29 10.49
C LYS A 329 1.71 4.02 11.26
N GLN A 330 1.94 2.90 10.60
CA GLN A 330 1.99 1.59 11.22
C GLN A 330 3.45 1.16 11.32
N GLU A 331 3.90 0.88 12.53
CA GLU A 331 5.28 0.41 12.73
C GLU A 331 5.46 -1.01 12.17
N GLN A 332 6.65 -1.27 11.65
CA GLN A 332 7.05 -2.60 11.22
C GLN A 332 7.23 -3.52 12.44
N LYS A 333 7.06 -4.82 12.21
CA LYS A 333 7.33 -5.86 13.22
C LYS A 333 8.34 -6.84 12.66
N ASP A 334 9.55 -6.81 13.20
CA ASP A 334 10.59 -7.77 12.85
C ASP A 334 10.22 -9.19 13.32
N GLY A 335 10.67 -10.19 12.56
CA GLY A 335 10.57 -11.59 12.96
C GLY A 335 11.53 -11.90 14.11
N GLN A 336 11.25 -12.99 14.81
CA GLN A 336 12.09 -13.46 15.92
C GLN A 336 13.09 -14.50 15.41
N ASP A 337 14.30 -14.48 15.97
CA ASP A 337 15.33 -15.45 15.67
C ASP A 337 15.00 -16.82 16.27
N VAL A 338 15.38 -17.87 15.54
CA VAL A 338 15.26 -19.27 15.97
C VAL A 338 16.65 -19.84 16.20
N LYS A 339 16.95 -20.20 17.44
CA LYS A 339 18.22 -20.85 17.81
C LYS A 339 18.04 -22.36 17.92
N LEU A 340 18.89 -23.12 17.22
CA LEU A 340 18.84 -24.56 17.15
C LEU A 340 19.87 -25.22 18.09
N THR A 341 19.75 -26.52 18.23
CA THR A 341 20.76 -27.36 18.89
C THR A 341 21.87 -27.83 17.94
N ILE A 342 21.70 -27.63 16.65
CA ILE A 342 22.65 -27.96 15.57
C ILE A 342 23.97 -27.24 15.80
N ASP A 343 25.07 -27.93 15.57
CA ASP A 343 26.43 -27.40 15.47
C ASP A 343 26.80 -27.35 13.99
N SER A 344 26.92 -26.14 13.44
CA SER A 344 27.12 -25.94 12.00
C SER A 344 28.46 -26.51 11.49
N LYS A 345 29.49 -26.50 12.32
CA LYS A 345 30.80 -27.08 11.95
C LYS A 345 30.73 -28.60 11.91
N LEU A 346 30.03 -29.22 12.90
CA LEU A 346 29.80 -30.64 12.90
C LEU A 346 28.93 -31.06 11.71
N GLN A 347 27.87 -30.31 11.43
CA GLN A 347 27.01 -30.49 10.25
C GLN A 347 27.81 -30.48 8.94
N GLN A 348 28.69 -29.49 8.77
CA GLN A 348 29.57 -29.41 7.62
C GLN A 348 30.50 -30.63 7.51
N THR A 349 31.10 -31.06 8.63
CA THR A 349 31.97 -32.23 8.67
C THR A 349 31.22 -33.51 8.29
N VAL A 350 30.02 -33.69 8.82
CA VAL A 350 29.17 -34.85 8.50
C VAL A 350 28.78 -34.82 7.01
N TYR A 351 28.35 -33.69 6.51
CA TYR A 351 28.03 -33.54 5.10
C TYR A 351 29.20 -33.92 4.18
N GLU A 352 30.38 -33.39 4.42
CA GLU A 352 31.58 -33.69 3.59
C GLU A 352 31.97 -35.17 3.59
N GLN A 353 31.71 -35.90 4.69
CA GLN A 353 32.02 -37.33 4.77
C GLN A 353 31.00 -38.21 4.03
N PHE A 354 29.74 -37.76 3.94
CA PHE A 354 28.64 -38.59 3.43
C PHE A 354 27.98 -38.04 2.15
N LYS A 355 28.46 -36.92 1.60
CA LYS A 355 27.81 -36.25 0.43
C LYS A 355 27.73 -37.13 -0.81
N ASP A 356 28.62 -38.09 -0.96
CA ASP A 356 28.66 -38.99 -2.11
C ASP A 356 27.87 -40.28 -1.89
N ASP A 357 27.40 -40.51 -0.66
CA ASP A 357 26.64 -41.69 -0.25
C ASP A 357 25.13 -41.44 -0.29
N LYS A 358 24.37 -42.50 -0.57
CA LYS A 358 22.91 -42.51 -0.38
C LYS A 358 22.58 -42.94 1.06
N SER A 359 22.87 -42.06 2.00
CA SER A 359 22.73 -42.31 3.42
C SER A 359 22.01 -41.17 4.15
N ALA A 360 21.62 -41.44 5.38
CA ALA A 360 21.13 -40.41 6.31
C ALA A 360 21.92 -40.58 7.64
N VAL A 361 22.35 -39.45 8.18
CA VAL A 361 23.14 -39.41 9.41
C VAL A 361 22.45 -38.53 10.43
N VAL A 362 22.33 -38.98 11.66
CA VAL A 362 21.85 -38.19 12.79
C VAL A 362 22.85 -38.26 13.92
N VAL A 363 23.38 -37.15 14.35
CA VAL A 363 24.29 -37.04 15.49
C VAL A 363 23.54 -36.43 16.67
N MET A 364 23.51 -37.13 17.79
CA MET A 364 22.77 -36.73 18.98
C MET A 364 23.65 -36.73 20.22
N ASN A 365 23.36 -35.81 21.14
CA ASN A 365 23.88 -35.89 22.49
C ASN A 365 23.05 -36.90 23.30
N PRO A 366 23.64 -38.06 23.74
CA PRO A 366 22.87 -39.11 24.40
C PRO A 366 22.37 -38.75 25.80
N LYS A 367 22.94 -37.70 26.41
CA LYS A 367 22.53 -37.24 27.76
C LYS A 367 21.37 -36.23 27.70
N THR A 368 21.33 -35.37 26.66
CA THR A 368 20.34 -34.27 26.56
C THR A 368 19.27 -34.55 25.52
N GLY A 369 19.51 -35.49 24.59
CA GLY A 369 18.63 -35.73 23.45
C GLY A 369 18.75 -34.66 22.33
N GLU A 370 19.65 -33.70 22.48
CA GLU A 370 19.85 -32.65 21.46
C GLU A 370 20.39 -33.26 20.16
N VAL A 371 19.78 -32.87 19.04
CA VAL A 371 20.29 -33.17 17.70
C VAL A 371 21.37 -32.17 17.35
N LEU A 372 22.58 -32.63 17.05
CA LEU A 372 23.75 -31.81 16.79
C LEU A 372 24.06 -31.71 15.29
N ALA A 373 23.73 -32.72 14.49
CA ALA A 373 23.82 -32.73 13.02
C ALA A 373 22.80 -33.71 12.44
N LEU A 374 22.41 -33.47 11.18
CA LEU A 374 21.41 -34.23 10.41
C LEU A 374 21.93 -34.50 9.00
#